data_df42e07130e6c5dd55e2ed661c2ae318
#
_entry.id   df42e07130e6c5dd55e2ed661c2ae318
#
_cell.length_a   1.000
_cell.length_b   1.000
_cell.length_c   1.000
_cell.angle_alpha   90.00
_cell.angle_beta   90.00
_cell.angle_gamma   90.00
#
_symmetry.space_group_name_H-M   'P 1'
#
loop_
_entity.id
_entity.type
_entity.pdbx_description
1 polymer ?
#
loop_
_entity_poly.entity_id
_entity_poly.type
_entity_poly.pdbx_seq_one_letter_code
_entity_poly.pdbx_strand_id
1 'polypeptide(L)'
;MLITDRAALCAPHFISFLEKRTLNTINKYRLIENGEKPIVAVSGGKDSLSVWFMLNKLGYAADGVYINLGIENYSDISFAKIEKMADLLMKKVYSFDIKRLSDKGIDGLAKILKRVPCSACGMIKRYVMNRVCIEYGYTTLVTGHNIDDEASALFGNVLYWKEEYLGKKNVVLEARHGHLSKKVKPFFLCSERDIAAYAILNNIDYIREECPFSVGAKTLIYKDMLNRLEQMSPGTKIQFVKGYLKSFIKNRQEDIKNTENFCSKC
;
A
#
# COMPACT_ATOMS: atom_id res chain seq x y z
N MET A 1 3.70 27.46 4.92
CA MET A 1 5.02 26.90 4.54
C MET A 1 5.08 25.48 5.03
N LEU A 2 5.34 24.51 4.15
CA LEU A 2 5.41 23.08 4.49
C LEU A 2 6.88 22.68 4.58
N ILE A 3 7.27 22.10 5.69
CA ILE A 3 8.66 21.69 5.95
C ILE A 3 8.80 20.23 5.56
N THR A 4 9.55 19.97 4.52
CA THR A 4 10.05 18.62 4.19
C THR A 4 11.35 18.38 4.94
N ASP A 5 11.89 17.16 4.89
CA ASP A 5 13.17 16.82 5.55
C ASP A 5 14.36 17.69 5.09
N ARG A 6 14.22 18.47 4.00
CA ARG A 6 15.32 19.23 3.37
C ARG A 6 14.99 20.66 2.97
N ALA A 7 13.72 21.07 2.96
CA ALA A 7 13.33 22.39 2.48
C ALA A 7 11.94 22.82 3.02
N ALA A 8 11.77 24.11 3.18
CA ALA A 8 10.47 24.72 3.40
C ALA A 8 9.87 25.12 2.06
N LEU A 9 8.74 24.52 1.69
CA LEU A 9 8.09 24.70 0.39
C LEU A 9 6.73 25.40 0.54
N CYS A 10 6.36 26.24 -0.43
CA CYS A 10 4.97 26.68 -0.56
C CYS A 10 4.10 25.56 -1.16
N ALA A 11 2.77 25.66 -1.05
CA ALA A 11 1.84 24.62 -1.46
C ALA A 11 2.05 24.09 -2.89
N PRO A 12 2.15 24.92 -3.96
CA PRO A 12 2.37 24.44 -5.31
C PRO A 12 3.71 23.68 -5.47
N HIS A 13 4.78 24.19 -4.85
CA HIS A 13 6.08 23.53 -4.92
C HIS A 13 6.12 22.22 -4.14
N PHE A 14 5.40 22.13 -3.01
CA PHE A 14 5.27 20.88 -2.26
C PHE A 14 4.51 19.82 -3.05
N ILE A 15 3.38 20.18 -3.67
CA ILE A 15 2.61 19.27 -4.53
C ILE A 15 3.52 18.73 -5.65
N SER A 16 4.17 19.63 -6.40
CA SER A 16 5.09 19.24 -7.48
C SER A 16 6.27 18.37 -7.00
N PHE A 17 6.80 18.67 -5.82
CA PHE A 17 7.87 17.89 -5.21
C PHE A 17 7.43 16.44 -4.92
N LEU A 18 6.25 16.26 -4.31
CA LEU A 18 5.75 14.92 -3.96
C LEU A 18 5.38 14.11 -5.21
N GLU A 19 4.77 14.75 -6.21
CA GLU A 19 4.45 14.14 -7.49
C GLU A 19 5.73 13.68 -8.24
N LYS A 20 6.74 14.54 -8.33
CA LYS A 20 8.04 14.18 -8.92
C LYS A 20 8.74 13.06 -8.15
N ARG A 21 8.70 13.09 -6.81
CA ARG A 21 9.28 12.03 -5.98
C ARG A 21 8.60 10.68 -6.24
N THR A 22 7.27 10.68 -6.34
CA THR A 22 6.50 9.48 -6.64
C THR A 22 6.76 8.97 -8.05
N LEU A 23 6.77 9.86 -9.06
CA LEU A 23 7.10 9.51 -10.45
C LEU A 23 8.51 8.92 -10.58
N ASN A 24 9.50 9.54 -9.93
CA ASN A 24 10.87 9.02 -9.88
C ASN A 24 10.93 7.64 -9.21
N THR A 25 10.10 7.40 -8.20
CA THR A 25 10.01 6.10 -7.54
C THR A 25 9.41 5.05 -8.48
N ILE A 26 8.32 5.38 -9.17
CA ILE A 26 7.70 4.51 -10.18
C ILE A 26 8.71 4.11 -11.25
N ASN A 27 9.41 5.09 -11.82
CA ASN A 27 10.38 4.87 -12.90
C ASN A 27 11.60 4.06 -12.42
N LYS A 28 12.19 4.46 -11.28
CA LYS A 28 13.40 3.82 -10.74
C LYS A 28 13.20 2.34 -10.42
N TYR A 29 12.03 2.00 -9.87
CA TYR A 29 11.72 0.62 -9.44
C TYR A 29 10.82 -0.11 -10.43
N ARG A 30 10.55 0.48 -11.61
CA ARG A 30 9.67 -0.08 -12.65
C ARG A 30 8.34 -0.57 -12.08
N LEU A 31 7.71 0.28 -11.26
CA LEU A 31 6.49 -0.10 -10.55
C LEU A 31 5.30 -0.27 -11.50
N ILE A 32 5.18 0.61 -12.49
CA ILE A 32 4.16 0.56 -13.54
C ILE A 32 4.88 0.79 -14.87
N GLU A 33 4.85 -0.19 -15.75
CA GLU A 33 5.50 -0.14 -17.06
C GLU A 33 4.51 0.25 -18.15
N ASN A 34 5.04 0.63 -19.32
CA ASN A 34 4.20 1.01 -20.45
C ASN A 34 3.32 -0.17 -20.89
N GLY A 35 2.03 0.10 -21.09
CA GLY A 35 1.05 -0.91 -21.46
C GLY A 35 0.43 -1.68 -20.29
N GLU A 36 0.95 -1.50 -19.06
CA GLU A 36 0.29 -2.07 -17.88
C GLU A 36 -1.00 -1.32 -17.56
N LYS A 37 -1.99 -2.07 -17.06
CA LYS A 37 -3.27 -1.54 -16.61
C LYS A 37 -3.31 -1.55 -15.08
N PRO A 38 -3.07 -0.40 -14.42
CA PRO A 38 -3.10 -0.33 -12.97
C PRO A 38 -4.52 -0.26 -12.41
N ILE A 39 -4.73 -0.91 -11.28
CA ILE A 39 -5.91 -0.75 -10.42
C ILE A 39 -5.46 -0.44 -8.99
N VAL A 40 -6.10 0.51 -8.34
CA VAL A 40 -5.74 0.95 -6.99
C VAL A 40 -6.67 0.32 -5.96
N ALA A 41 -6.09 -0.32 -4.94
CA ALA A 41 -6.85 -0.75 -3.77
C ALA A 41 -7.24 0.46 -2.93
N VAL A 42 -8.49 0.89 -3.04
CA VAL A 42 -9.03 2.05 -2.33
C VAL A 42 -9.78 1.63 -1.08
N SER A 43 -9.58 2.36 0.02
CA SER A 43 -10.20 2.11 1.32
C SER A 43 -10.97 3.31 1.87
N GLY A 44 -11.06 4.40 1.11
CA GLY A 44 -11.61 5.66 1.58
C GLY A 44 -10.65 6.49 2.44
N GLY A 45 -9.54 5.92 2.89
CA GLY A 45 -8.52 6.63 3.68
C GLY A 45 -7.57 7.47 2.83
N LYS A 46 -6.91 8.44 3.48
CA LYS A 46 -6.04 9.44 2.84
C LYS A 46 -4.99 8.87 1.89
N ASP A 47 -4.30 7.79 2.30
CA ASP A 47 -3.18 7.25 1.53
C ASP A 47 -3.65 6.59 0.23
N SER A 48 -4.73 5.81 0.30
CA SER A 48 -5.30 5.11 -0.86
C SER A 48 -5.94 6.07 -1.86
N LEU A 49 -6.66 7.09 -1.39
CA LEU A 49 -7.26 8.10 -2.27
C LEU A 49 -6.20 9.03 -2.86
N SER A 50 -5.17 9.38 -2.08
CA SER A 50 -4.05 10.22 -2.58
C SER A 50 -3.24 9.51 -3.66
N VAL A 51 -2.92 8.21 -3.52
CA VAL A 51 -2.20 7.49 -4.57
C VAL A 51 -3.06 7.35 -5.83
N TRP A 52 -4.36 7.13 -5.68
CA TRP A 52 -5.29 7.02 -6.81
C TRP A 52 -5.41 8.34 -7.56
N PHE A 53 -5.62 9.45 -6.83
CA PHE A 53 -5.64 10.80 -7.40
C PHE A 53 -4.31 11.12 -8.10
N MET A 54 -3.19 10.91 -7.44
CA MET A 54 -1.85 11.22 -7.98
C MET A 54 -1.54 10.41 -9.25
N LEU A 55 -1.82 9.12 -9.28
CA LEU A 55 -1.57 8.29 -10.46
C LEU A 55 -2.37 8.79 -11.67
N ASN A 56 -3.65 9.12 -11.51
CA ASN A 56 -4.45 9.65 -12.60
C ASN A 56 -3.97 11.04 -13.06
N LYS A 57 -3.54 11.89 -12.13
CA LYS A 57 -2.92 13.19 -12.44
C LYS A 57 -1.59 13.03 -13.20
N LEU A 58 -0.82 11.98 -12.93
CA LEU A 58 0.41 11.64 -13.62
C LEU A 58 0.20 10.90 -14.96
N GLY A 59 -1.05 10.66 -15.36
CA GLY A 59 -1.39 10.04 -16.65
C GLY A 59 -1.53 8.52 -16.62
N TYR A 60 -1.40 7.87 -15.46
CA TYR A 60 -1.66 6.43 -15.30
C TYR A 60 -3.17 6.19 -15.19
N ALA A 61 -3.84 5.81 -16.23
CA ALA A 61 -5.30 5.60 -16.24
C ALA A 61 -5.77 4.49 -15.27
N ALA A 62 -5.63 4.74 -13.96
CA ALA A 62 -5.88 3.76 -12.91
C ALA A 62 -7.34 3.78 -12.44
N ASP A 63 -8.00 2.62 -12.46
CA ASP A 63 -9.31 2.40 -11.83
C ASP A 63 -9.16 2.03 -10.34
N GLY A 64 -10.29 1.93 -9.62
CA GLY A 64 -10.32 1.61 -8.20
C GLY A 64 -10.89 0.22 -7.90
N VAL A 65 -10.40 -0.46 -6.86
CA VAL A 65 -11.05 -1.64 -6.27
C VAL A 65 -11.30 -1.40 -4.79
N TYR A 66 -12.55 -1.54 -4.38
CA TYR A 66 -13.01 -1.39 -3.00
C TYR A 66 -13.54 -2.73 -2.46
N ILE A 67 -13.23 -3.01 -1.21
CA ILE A 67 -13.78 -4.17 -0.53
C ILE A 67 -14.56 -3.66 0.68
N ASN A 68 -15.88 -3.75 0.58
CA ASN A 68 -16.79 -3.46 1.67
C ASN A 68 -16.68 -4.56 2.72
N LEU A 69 -16.18 -4.21 3.90
CA LEU A 69 -15.94 -5.14 5.00
C LEU A 69 -17.18 -5.42 5.85
N GLY A 70 -18.30 -4.78 5.54
CA GLY A 70 -19.53 -4.89 6.31
C GLY A 70 -19.43 -4.31 7.73
N ILE A 71 -18.54 -3.35 7.94
CA ILE A 71 -18.40 -2.62 9.21
C ILE A 71 -19.42 -1.48 9.20
N GLU A 72 -20.38 -1.51 10.13
CA GLU A 72 -21.46 -0.53 10.21
C GLU A 72 -20.92 0.91 10.21
N ASN A 73 -21.61 1.81 9.50
CA ASN A 73 -21.28 3.22 9.28
C ASN A 73 -19.90 3.45 8.63
N TYR A 74 -18.86 2.74 9.07
CA TYR A 74 -17.50 2.92 8.55
C TYR A 74 -17.39 2.57 7.06
N SER A 75 -17.98 1.44 6.67
CA SER A 75 -17.92 0.98 5.27
C SER A 75 -18.69 1.93 4.34
N ASP A 76 -19.84 2.43 4.79
CA ASP A 76 -20.69 3.32 3.98
C ASP A 76 -20.04 4.69 3.81
N ILE A 77 -19.49 5.28 4.89
CA ILE A 77 -18.73 6.53 4.82
C ILE A 77 -17.50 6.37 3.92
N SER A 78 -16.76 5.25 4.06
CA SER A 78 -15.62 4.96 3.21
C SER A 78 -16.00 4.90 1.74
N PHE A 79 -17.11 4.22 1.43
CA PHE A 79 -17.57 4.06 0.06
C PHE A 79 -18.00 5.39 -0.56
N ALA A 80 -18.75 6.22 0.17
CA ALA A 80 -19.14 7.56 -0.30
C ALA A 80 -17.93 8.44 -0.66
N LYS A 81 -16.81 8.36 0.12
CA LYS A 81 -15.57 9.07 -0.23
C LYS A 81 -14.93 8.54 -1.51
N ILE A 82 -15.00 7.23 -1.72
CA ILE A 82 -14.47 6.57 -2.92
C ILE A 82 -15.28 6.94 -4.15
N GLU A 83 -16.62 6.91 -4.07
CA GLU A 83 -17.50 7.30 -5.17
C GLU A 83 -17.25 8.75 -5.60
N LYS A 84 -17.19 9.68 -4.65
CA LYS A 84 -16.88 11.08 -4.93
C LYS A 84 -15.51 11.25 -5.63
N MET A 85 -14.51 10.48 -5.26
CA MET A 85 -13.21 10.47 -5.93
C MET A 85 -13.29 9.83 -7.32
N ALA A 86 -14.06 8.77 -7.50
CA ALA A 86 -14.29 8.11 -8.78
C ALA A 86 -14.91 9.07 -9.79
N ASP A 87 -15.94 9.80 -9.37
CA ASP A 87 -16.60 10.80 -10.19
C ASP A 87 -15.64 11.93 -10.58
N LEU A 88 -14.86 12.46 -9.62
CA LEU A 88 -13.84 13.48 -9.87
C LEU A 88 -12.80 13.02 -10.90
N LEU A 89 -12.37 11.77 -10.82
CA LEU A 89 -11.36 11.20 -11.72
C LEU A 89 -11.95 10.64 -13.02
N MET A 90 -13.27 10.52 -13.13
CA MET A 90 -13.99 9.82 -14.21
C MET A 90 -13.44 8.37 -14.36
N LYS A 91 -13.31 7.66 -13.25
CA LYS A 91 -12.76 6.30 -13.18
C LYS A 91 -13.75 5.31 -12.61
N LYS A 92 -13.59 4.03 -12.98
CA LYS A 92 -14.42 2.95 -12.48
C LYS A 92 -13.97 2.52 -11.07
N VAL A 93 -14.92 2.07 -10.27
CA VAL A 93 -14.69 1.39 -9.01
C VAL A 93 -15.36 0.02 -9.03
N TYR A 94 -14.56 -1.02 -8.81
CA TYR A 94 -15.06 -2.38 -8.61
C TYR A 94 -15.28 -2.59 -7.12
N SER A 95 -16.53 -2.72 -6.72
CA SER A 95 -16.90 -2.93 -5.32
C SER A 95 -17.21 -4.41 -5.07
N PHE A 96 -16.59 -4.97 -4.03
CA PHE A 96 -16.87 -6.31 -3.56
C PHE A 96 -17.38 -6.26 -2.12
N ASP A 97 -18.61 -6.73 -1.90
CA ASP A 97 -19.23 -6.77 -0.58
C ASP A 97 -19.01 -8.15 0.06
N ILE A 98 -18.26 -8.19 1.18
CA ILE A 98 -18.01 -9.43 1.89
C ILE A 98 -19.24 -9.96 2.67
N LYS A 99 -20.30 -9.15 2.84
CA LYS A 99 -21.58 -9.63 3.38
C LYS A 99 -22.19 -10.73 2.52
N ARG A 100 -21.84 -10.78 1.23
CA ARG A 100 -22.21 -11.90 0.35
C ARG A 100 -21.59 -13.24 0.77
N LEU A 101 -20.50 -13.22 1.54
CA LEU A 101 -19.83 -14.42 2.07
C LEU A 101 -20.24 -14.71 3.51
N SER A 102 -20.67 -13.70 4.26
CA SER A 102 -21.14 -13.82 5.65
C SER A 102 -21.97 -12.59 6.00
N ASP A 103 -23.22 -12.79 6.42
CA ASP A 103 -24.13 -11.70 6.80
C ASP A 103 -23.57 -10.78 7.89
N LYS A 104 -22.67 -11.31 8.72
CA LYS A 104 -21.97 -10.57 9.78
C LYS A 104 -20.68 -9.91 9.31
N GLY A 105 -20.46 -9.77 7.98
CA GLY A 105 -19.29 -9.12 7.41
C GLY A 105 -17.98 -9.75 7.88
N ILE A 106 -16.96 -8.92 8.11
CA ILE A 106 -15.62 -9.39 8.50
C ILE A 106 -15.60 -10.10 9.85
N ASP A 107 -16.44 -9.71 10.79
CA ASP A 107 -16.51 -10.32 12.12
C ASP A 107 -16.99 -11.77 12.05
N GLY A 108 -18.01 -12.03 11.21
CA GLY A 108 -18.49 -13.38 10.93
C GLY A 108 -17.44 -14.25 10.26
N LEU A 109 -16.78 -13.72 9.25
CA LEU A 109 -15.71 -14.44 8.54
C LEU A 109 -14.49 -14.72 9.45
N ALA A 110 -14.14 -13.81 10.34
CA ALA A 110 -13.06 -14.01 11.30
C ALA A 110 -13.34 -15.21 12.22
N LYS A 111 -14.60 -15.35 12.70
CA LYS A 111 -15.04 -16.50 13.51
C LYS A 111 -14.98 -17.81 12.73
N ILE A 112 -15.48 -17.82 11.49
CA ILE A 112 -15.42 -19.01 10.60
C ILE A 112 -13.99 -19.44 10.36
N LEU A 113 -13.10 -18.49 10.08
CA LEU A 113 -11.69 -18.72 9.78
C LEU A 113 -10.83 -18.97 11.04
N LYS A 114 -11.41 -18.88 12.24
CA LYS A 114 -10.72 -18.97 13.54
C LYS A 114 -9.50 -18.04 13.62
N ARG A 115 -9.68 -16.78 13.19
CA ARG A 115 -8.63 -15.75 13.14
C ARG A 115 -9.12 -14.46 13.79
N VAL A 116 -8.18 -13.64 14.25
CA VAL A 116 -8.52 -12.26 14.66
C VAL A 116 -8.98 -11.44 13.44
N PRO A 117 -9.94 -10.49 13.61
CA PRO A 117 -10.55 -9.76 12.49
C PRO A 117 -9.55 -9.14 11.51
N CYS A 118 -8.49 -8.48 11.98
CA CYS A 118 -7.46 -7.89 11.13
C CYS A 118 -6.70 -8.92 10.28
N SER A 119 -6.43 -10.12 10.82
CA SER A 119 -5.77 -11.19 10.07
C SER A 119 -6.68 -11.76 8.98
N ALA A 120 -7.96 -11.99 9.30
CA ALA A 120 -8.97 -12.43 8.34
C ALA A 120 -9.17 -11.38 7.24
N CYS A 121 -9.32 -10.10 7.62
CA CYS A 121 -9.44 -8.96 6.71
C CYS A 121 -8.26 -8.90 5.72
N GLY A 122 -7.03 -8.98 6.22
CA GLY A 122 -5.84 -8.95 5.36
C GLY A 122 -5.78 -10.12 4.37
N MET A 123 -6.24 -11.30 4.76
CA MET A 123 -6.30 -12.47 3.87
C MET A 123 -7.36 -12.30 2.79
N ILE A 124 -8.57 -11.91 3.17
CA ILE A 124 -9.69 -11.71 2.25
C ILE A 124 -9.39 -10.58 1.26
N LYS A 125 -8.87 -9.46 1.74
CA LYS A 125 -8.49 -8.34 0.88
C LYS A 125 -7.48 -8.78 -0.19
N ARG A 126 -6.44 -9.53 0.19
CA ARG A 126 -5.45 -10.03 -0.77
C ARG A 126 -6.07 -10.95 -1.81
N TYR A 127 -6.94 -11.86 -1.39
CA TYR A 127 -7.63 -12.76 -2.29
C TYR A 127 -8.53 -12.01 -3.28
N VAL A 128 -9.43 -11.16 -2.78
CA VAL A 128 -10.39 -10.43 -3.61
C VAL A 128 -9.69 -9.48 -4.58
N MET A 129 -8.72 -8.69 -4.11
CA MET A 129 -7.98 -7.76 -4.97
C MET A 129 -7.25 -8.50 -6.10
N ASN A 130 -6.63 -9.64 -5.78
CA ASN A 130 -5.96 -10.44 -6.78
C ASN A 130 -6.93 -11.03 -7.81
N ARG A 131 -8.07 -11.54 -7.34
CA ARG A 131 -9.13 -12.07 -8.19
C ARG A 131 -9.70 -11.00 -9.13
N VAL A 132 -9.99 -9.80 -8.62
CA VAL A 132 -10.45 -8.68 -9.45
C VAL A 132 -9.42 -8.33 -10.54
N CYS A 133 -8.13 -8.29 -10.21
CA CYS A 133 -7.10 -8.05 -11.22
C CYS A 133 -7.16 -9.07 -12.35
N ILE A 134 -7.25 -10.35 -12.03
CA ILE A 134 -7.28 -11.44 -13.02
C ILE A 134 -8.57 -11.41 -13.84
N GLU A 135 -9.73 -11.29 -13.19
CA GLU A 135 -11.04 -11.34 -13.85
C GLU A 135 -11.28 -10.15 -14.80
N TYR A 136 -10.77 -8.96 -14.44
CA TYR A 136 -10.98 -7.75 -15.26
C TYR A 136 -9.75 -7.34 -16.09
N GLY A 137 -8.71 -8.17 -16.10
CA GLY A 137 -7.52 -7.97 -16.95
C GLY A 137 -6.63 -6.82 -16.51
N TYR A 138 -6.59 -6.50 -15.21
CA TYR A 138 -5.63 -5.57 -14.64
C TYR A 138 -4.30 -6.29 -14.38
N THR A 139 -3.22 -5.67 -14.83
CA THR A 139 -1.88 -6.26 -14.71
C THR A 139 -1.17 -5.87 -13.43
N THR A 140 -1.50 -4.70 -12.86
CA THR A 140 -0.79 -4.11 -11.73
C THR A 140 -1.76 -3.63 -10.65
N LEU A 141 -1.66 -4.26 -9.47
CA LEU A 141 -2.36 -3.84 -8.26
C LEU A 141 -1.52 -2.80 -7.50
N VAL A 142 -2.06 -1.61 -7.34
CA VAL A 142 -1.43 -0.53 -6.58
C VAL A 142 -2.01 -0.44 -5.17
N THR A 143 -1.15 -0.22 -4.18
CA THR A 143 -1.58 0.06 -2.80
C THR A 143 -0.94 1.33 -2.27
N GLY A 144 -1.66 2.06 -1.41
CA GLY A 144 -1.23 3.32 -0.80
C GLY A 144 -0.23 3.19 0.36
N HIS A 145 0.45 2.02 0.50
CA HIS A 145 1.43 1.85 1.58
C HIS A 145 2.59 2.84 1.42
N ASN A 146 2.93 3.50 2.51
CA ASN A 146 3.94 4.54 2.62
C ASN A 146 5.19 4.08 3.38
N ILE A 147 6.18 4.97 3.57
CA ILE A 147 7.42 4.61 4.27
C ILE A 147 7.18 4.23 5.74
N ASP A 148 6.19 4.84 6.40
CA ASP A 148 5.85 4.56 7.79
C ASP A 148 5.29 3.14 7.94
N ASP A 149 4.47 2.68 7.00
CA ASP A 149 3.96 1.31 6.95
C ASP A 149 5.07 0.30 6.67
N GLU A 150 5.94 0.64 5.70
CA GLU A 150 7.02 -0.24 5.29
C GLU A 150 8.08 -0.38 6.39
N ALA A 151 8.47 0.72 7.03
CA ALA A 151 9.42 0.72 8.11
C ALA A 151 8.88 0.00 9.35
N SER A 152 7.62 0.25 9.74
CA SER A 152 7.01 -0.40 10.91
C SER A 152 6.84 -1.91 10.72
N ALA A 153 6.41 -2.34 9.53
CA ALA A 153 6.31 -3.77 9.21
C ALA A 153 7.69 -4.45 9.15
N LEU A 154 8.70 -3.76 8.59
CA LEU A 154 10.08 -4.25 8.58
C LEU A 154 10.63 -4.37 10.00
N PHE A 155 10.47 -3.32 10.82
CA PHE A 155 10.93 -3.29 12.20
C PHE A 155 10.33 -4.43 13.03
N GLY A 156 9.01 -4.66 12.92
CA GLY A 156 8.37 -5.79 13.58
C GLY A 156 8.88 -7.15 13.10
N ASN A 157 9.20 -7.30 11.82
CA ASN A 157 9.76 -8.55 11.30
C ASN A 157 11.19 -8.79 11.77
N VAL A 158 12.01 -7.73 11.87
CA VAL A 158 13.39 -7.80 12.40
C VAL A 158 13.39 -8.12 13.88
N LEU A 159 12.54 -7.46 14.69
CA LEU A 159 12.44 -7.72 16.13
C LEU A 159 12.11 -9.17 16.48
N TYR A 160 11.29 -9.83 15.66
CA TYR A 160 10.92 -11.24 15.85
C TYR A 160 11.68 -12.19 14.92
N TRP A 161 12.68 -11.70 14.20
CA TRP A 161 13.52 -12.43 13.26
C TRP A 161 12.72 -13.35 12.31
N LYS A 162 11.65 -12.79 11.72
CA LYS A 162 10.73 -13.53 10.84
C LYS A 162 11.32 -13.65 9.43
N GLU A 163 12.25 -14.58 9.24
CA GLU A 163 12.98 -14.75 7.97
C GLU A 163 12.09 -14.93 6.75
N GLU A 164 11.01 -15.70 6.88
CA GLU A 164 10.06 -15.92 5.78
C GLU A 164 9.41 -14.61 5.30
N TYR A 165 9.04 -13.71 6.22
CA TYR A 165 8.46 -12.41 5.89
C TYR A 165 9.52 -11.41 5.42
N LEU A 166 10.69 -11.46 6.01
CA LEU A 166 11.84 -10.67 5.56
C LEU A 166 12.18 -11.03 4.11
N GLY A 167 12.31 -12.29 3.78
CA GLY A 167 12.63 -12.72 2.43
C GLY A 167 11.59 -12.41 1.35
N LYS A 168 10.33 -12.17 1.73
CA LYS A 168 9.23 -11.84 0.80
C LYS A 168 8.96 -10.33 0.68
N LYS A 169 9.63 -9.50 1.49
CA LYS A 169 9.39 -8.06 1.52
C LYS A 169 10.12 -7.36 0.37
N ASN A 170 9.37 -6.90 -0.62
CA ASN A 170 9.90 -6.14 -1.75
C ASN A 170 8.97 -4.97 -2.09
N VAL A 171 9.48 -4.01 -2.85
CA VAL A 171 8.71 -2.87 -3.38
C VAL A 171 7.77 -3.30 -4.47
N VAL A 172 8.20 -4.24 -5.30
CA VAL A 172 7.42 -4.95 -6.31
C VAL A 172 7.27 -6.39 -5.87
N LEU A 173 6.04 -6.87 -5.82
CA LEU A 173 5.75 -8.30 -5.74
C LEU A 173 5.31 -8.71 -7.13
N GLU A 174 6.17 -9.49 -7.80
CA GLU A 174 5.94 -9.91 -9.17
C GLU A 174 4.71 -10.81 -9.34
N ALA A 175 4.12 -10.74 -10.51
CA ALA A 175 3.05 -11.64 -10.91
C ALA A 175 3.54 -13.10 -10.90
N ARG A 176 2.68 -14.02 -10.52
CA ARG A 176 2.95 -15.47 -10.61
C ARG A 176 1.89 -16.10 -11.48
N HIS A 177 2.32 -16.61 -12.65
CA HIS A 177 1.55 -17.32 -13.66
C HIS A 177 0.07 -17.59 -13.33
N GLY A 178 -0.83 -16.71 -13.77
CA GLY A 178 -2.29 -16.88 -13.67
C GLY A 178 -2.90 -16.83 -12.27
N HIS A 179 -2.09 -16.78 -11.20
CA HIS A 179 -2.58 -16.86 -9.83
C HIS A 179 -2.41 -15.59 -9.01
N LEU A 180 -1.41 -14.77 -9.31
CA LEU A 180 -1.14 -13.53 -8.59
C LEU A 180 -0.80 -12.39 -9.56
N SER A 181 -1.48 -11.24 -9.40
CA SER A 181 -1.15 -10.00 -10.11
C SER A 181 0.10 -9.34 -9.51
N LYS A 182 0.83 -8.60 -10.34
CA LYS A 182 1.92 -7.72 -9.88
C LYS A 182 1.36 -6.72 -8.86
N LYS A 183 2.05 -6.53 -7.73
CA LYS A 183 1.64 -5.58 -6.69
C LYS A 183 2.74 -4.56 -6.40
N VAL A 184 2.38 -3.28 -6.39
CA VAL A 184 3.32 -2.16 -6.26
C VAL A 184 2.88 -1.13 -5.23
N LYS A 185 3.84 -0.32 -4.75
CA LYS A 185 3.66 0.69 -3.71
C LYS A 185 4.31 2.00 -4.11
N PRO A 186 3.67 2.88 -4.90
CA PRO A 186 4.28 4.13 -5.36
C PRO A 186 4.72 5.05 -4.22
N PHE A 187 4.03 5.02 -3.09
CA PHE A 187 4.31 5.86 -1.93
C PHE A 187 5.33 5.29 -0.94
N PHE A 188 5.99 4.17 -1.24
CA PHE A 188 6.88 3.52 -0.27
C PHE A 188 8.09 4.36 0.20
N LEU A 189 8.39 5.46 -0.47
CA LEU A 189 9.39 6.45 -0.05
C LEU A 189 8.78 7.79 0.41
N CYS A 190 7.46 7.91 0.45
CA CYS A 190 6.76 9.10 0.94
C CYS A 190 6.36 8.89 2.40
N SER A 191 6.48 9.94 3.23
CA SER A 191 6.03 9.87 4.62
C SER A 191 4.51 10.01 4.71
N GLU A 192 3.92 9.40 5.75
CA GLU A 192 2.49 9.53 6.02
C GLU A 192 2.09 11.01 6.21
N ARG A 193 2.97 11.81 6.83
CA ARG A 193 2.80 13.26 6.99
C ARG A 193 2.75 13.99 5.66
N ASP A 194 3.65 13.66 4.73
CA ASP A 194 3.68 14.30 3.41
C ASP A 194 2.44 13.96 2.59
N ILE A 195 1.96 12.72 2.69
CA ILE A 195 0.72 12.28 2.03
C ILE A 195 -0.50 12.99 2.63
N ALA A 196 -0.55 13.16 3.96
CA ALA A 196 -1.62 13.92 4.61
C ALA A 196 -1.65 15.38 4.16
N ALA A 197 -0.47 16.03 4.08
CA ALA A 197 -0.36 17.39 3.55
C ALA A 197 -0.80 17.46 2.07
N TYR A 198 -0.42 16.49 1.25
CA TYR A 198 -0.84 16.39 -0.16
C TYR A 198 -2.36 16.25 -0.29
N ALA A 199 -2.97 15.40 0.54
CA ALA A 199 -4.42 15.21 0.56
C ALA A 199 -5.16 16.51 0.89
N ILE A 200 -4.70 17.24 1.91
CA ILE A 200 -5.29 18.53 2.32
C ILE A 200 -5.15 19.57 1.21
N LEU A 201 -3.95 19.70 0.64
CA LEU A 201 -3.67 20.71 -0.40
C LEU A 201 -4.40 20.46 -1.72
N ASN A 202 -4.76 19.23 -2.02
CA ASN A 202 -5.56 18.88 -3.20
C ASN A 202 -7.05 18.70 -2.88
N ASN A 203 -7.51 19.08 -1.67
CA ASN A 203 -8.90 18.94 -1.22
C ASN A 203 -9.45 17.51 -1.38
N ILE A 204 -8.61 16.50 -1.15
CA ILE A 204 -9.04 15.10 -1.19
C ILE A 204 -9.91 14.84 0.05
N ASP A 205 -11.16 14.48 -0.20
CA ASP A 205 -12.13 14.17 0.84
C ASP A 205 -12.00 12.69 1.24
N TYR A 206 -11.45 12.41 2.42
CA TYR A 206 -11.17 11.05 2.91
C TYR A 206 -11.81 10.80 4.28
N ILE A 207 -12.00 9.54 4.64
CA ILE A 207 -12.46 9.14 5.98
C ILE A 207 -11.36 9.40 7.01
N ARG A 208 -11.70 10.11 8.08
CA ARG A 208 -10.77 10.45 9.18
C ARG A 208 -10.78 9.43 10.30
N GLU A 209 -11.90 8.76 10.46
CA GLU A 209 -12.10 7.72 11.46
C GLU A 209 -11.21 6.51 11.15
N GLU A 210 -10.59 5.99 12.18
CA GLU A 210 -9.83 4.74 12.06
C GLU A 210 -10.78 3.52 12.04
N CYS A 211 -10.34 2.46 11.37
CA CYS A 211 -11.06 1.21 11.39
C CYS A 211 -11.22 0.71 12.83
N PRO A 212 -12.44 0.38 13.33
CA PRO A 212 -12.66 -0.06 14.71
C PRO A 212 -11.82 -1.27 15.12
N PHE A 213 -11.40 -2.10 14.16
CA PHE A 213 -10.55 -3.27 14.41
C PHE A 213 -9.05 -2.96 14.46
N SER A 214 -8.62 -1.72 14.23
CA SER A 214 -7.20 -1.33 14.27
C SER A 214 -6.65 -1.15 15.68
N VAL A 215 -7.53 -1.02 16.67
CA VAL A 215 -7.17 -0.77 18.08
C VAL A 215 -6.25 -1.87 18.61
N GLY A 216 -5.11 -1.47 19.21
CA GLY A 216 -4.13 -2.40 19.79
C GLY A 216 -3.20 -3.07 18.76
N ALA A 217 -3.22 -2.68 17.51
CA ALA A 217 -2.30 -3.21 16.51
C ALA A 217 -0.85 -2.84 16.84
N LYS A 218 0.03 -3.84 17.01
CA LYS A 218 1.47 -3.66 17.32
C LYS A 218 2.19 -2.74 16.32
N THR A 219 1.71 -2.69 15.09
CA THR A 219 2.26 -1.81 14.04
C THR A 219 2.13 -0.33 14.38
N LEU A 220 1.12 0.08 15.14
CA LEU A 220 0.95 1.46 15.61
C LEU A 220 2.04 1.83 16.61
N ILE A 221 2.38 0.91 17.53
CA ILE A 221 3.48 1.09 18.49
C ILE A 221 4.81 1.27 17.74
N TYR A 222 5.06 0.43 16.73
CA TYR A 222 6.28 0.51 15.94
C TYR A 222 6.35 1.80 15.11
N LYS A 223 5.21 2.27 14.58
CA LYS A 223 5.15 3.57 13.91
C LYS A 223 5.51 4.71 14.86
N ASP A 224 4.97 4.72 16.07
CA ASP A 224 5.27 5.76 17.07
C ASP A 224 6.76 5.77 17.42
N MET A 225 7.35 4.61 17.73
CA MET A 225 8.78 4.50 18.00
C MET A 225 9.65 5.01 16.84
N LEU A 226 9.33 4.61 15.62
CA LEU A 226 10.06 5.04 14.43
C LEU A 226 9.85 6.55 14.13
N ASN A 227 8.69 7.10 14.46
CA ASN A 227 8.43 8.53 14.37
C ASN A 227 9.31 9.34 15.33
N ARG A 228 9.48 8.87 16.57
CA ARG A 228 10.39 9.48 17.53
C ARG A 228 11.84 9.45 17.07
N LEU A 229 12.29 8.30 16.53
CA LEU A 229 13.64 8.20 15.94
C LEU A 229 13.80 9.12 14.74
N GLU A 230 12.80 9.24 13.87
CA GLU A 230 12.83 10.15 12.72
C GLU A 230 12.91 11.62 13.12
N GLN A 231 12.26 12.01 14.23
CA GLN A 231 12.35 13.37 14.79
C GLN A 231 13.75 13.69 15.32
N MET A 232 14.41 12.71 15.94
CA MET A 232 15.78 12.86 16.45
C MET A 232 16.83 12.79 15.35
N SER A 233 16.59 11.97 14.33
CA SER A 233 17.52 11.73 13.20
C SER A 233 16.72 11.61 11.90
N PRO A 234 16.50 12.74 11.20
CA PRO A 234 15.73 12.75 9.96
C PRO A 234 16.33 11.85 8.87
N GLY A 235 15.48 11.08 8.20
CA GLY A 235 15.88 10.10 7.19
C GLY A 235 16.09 8.67 7.71
N THR A 236 15.93 8.44 9.01
CA THR A 236 16.09 7.10 9.65
C THR A 236 15.22 6.04 8.98
N LYS A 237 13.93 6.31 8.76
CA LYS A 237 13.01 5.34 8.14
C LYS A 237 13.43 5.00 6.72
N ILE A 238 13.78 6.00 5.93
CA ILE A 238 14.22 5.81 4.54
C ILE A 238 15.54 5.02 4.49
N GLN A 239 16.49 5.33 5.36
CA GLN A 239 17.77 4.61 5.43
C GLN A 239 17.55 3.16 5.86
N PHE A 240 16.72 2.92 6.87
CA PHE A 240 16.38 1.58 7.34
C PHE A 240 15.77 0.71 6.25
N VAL A 241 14.74 1.21 5.55
CA VAL A 241 14.08 0.45 4.48
C VAL A 241 15.00 0.25 3.27
N LYS A 242 15.73 1.31 2.83
CA LYS A 242 16.66 1.20 1.71
C LYS A 242 17.86 0.30 2.02
N GLY A 243 18.40 0.39 3.23
CA GLY A 243 19.48 -0.47 3.69
C GLY A 243 19.09 -1.94 3.64
N TYR A 244 17.90 -2.25 4.14
CA TYR A 244 17.34 -3.59 4.06
C TYR A 244 17.18 -4.08 2.61
N LEU A 245 16.58 -3.26 1.73
CA LEU A 245 16.40 -3.61 0.32
C LEU A 245 17.74 -3.87 -0.39
N LYS A 246 18.76 -3.06 -0.07
CA LYS A 246 20.10 -3.21 -0.67
C LYS A 246 20.82 -4.47 -0.18
N SER A 247 20.79 -4.74 1.12
CA SER A 247 21.62 -5.79 1.74
C SER A 247 20.93 -7.16 1.70
N PHE A 248 19.64 -7.23 2.01
CA PHE A 248 18.96 -8.50 2.21
C PHE A 248 18.40 -9.10 0.91
N ILE A 249 17.92 -8.25 0.01
CA ILE A 249 17.32 -8.72 -1.26
C ILE A 249 18.40 -9.04 -2.27
N LYS A 250 19.47 -8.22 -2.33
CA LYS A 250 20.57 -8.46 -3.27
C LYS A 250 21.32 -9.76 -2.98
N ASN A 251 21.68 -9.99 -1.72
CA ASN A 251 22.39 -11.21 -1.32
C ASN A 251 21.57 -12.48 -1.61
N ARG A 252 20.27 -12.44 -1.41
CA ARG A 252 19.40 -13.59 -1.66
C ARG A 252 19.16 -13.88 -3.16
N GLN A 253 19.23 -12.88 -4.01
CA GLN A 253 19.20 -13.08 -5.48
C GLN A 253 20.50 -13.72 -5.97
N GLU A 254 21.62 -13.43 -5.35
CA GLU A 254 22.91 -14.08 -5.62
C GLU A 254 22.92 -15.54 -5.13
N ASP A 255 22.34 -15.83 -3.97
CA ASP A 255 22.21 -17.19 -3.43
C ASP A 255 21.29 -18.07 -4.30
N ILE A 256 20.17 -17.55 -4.79
CA ILE A 256 19.25 -18.28 -5.67
C ILE A 256 19.94 -18.57 -7.01
N LYS A 257 20.65 -17.61 -7.60
CA LYS A 257 21.42 -17.84 -8.84
C LYS A 257 22.54 -18.88 -8.65
N ASN A 258 23.15 -18.91 -7.48
CA ASN A 258 24.19 -19.89 -7.16
C ASN A 258 23.61 -21.31 -6.89
N THR A 259 22.37 -21.40 -6.41
CA THR A 259 21.68 -22.69 -6.20
C THR A 259 21.05 -23.26 -7.48
N GLU A 260 20.67 -22.42 -8.44
CA GLU A 260 20.17 -22.89 -9.75
C GLU A 260 21.26 -23.53 -10.62
N ASN A 261 22.53 -23.39 -10.26
CA ASN A 261 23.65 -24.05 -10.94
C ASN A 261 23.92 -25.49 -10.47
N PHE A 262 23.13 -26.03 -9.55
CA PHE A 262 23.25 -27.42 -9.12
C PHE A 262 22.14 -28.28 -9.70
N CYS A 263 22.47 -28.97 -10.69
CA CYS A 263 21.86 -30.10 -11.35
C CYS A 263 21.25 -29.86 -12.73
N SER A 264 22.04 -30.03 -13.76
CA SER A 264 21.59 -30.19 -15.16
C SER A 264 21.01 -31.57 -15.48
N LYS A 265 20.79 -32.44 -14.49
CA LYS A 265 20.38 -33.84 -14.71
C LYS A 265 19.29 -34.36 -13.75
N CYS A 266 18.69 -33.54 -12.89
CA CYS A 266 17.53 -33.98 -12.12
C CYS A 266 16.35 -33.06 -12.45
#